data_a3fedef6c8c9e18a4299434b6f67eae2
#
_entry.id   a3fedef6c8c9e18a4299434b6f67eae2
#
_cell.length_a   1.000
_cell.length_b   1.000
_cell.length_c   1.000
_cell.angle_alpha   90.00
_cell.angle_beta   90.00
_cell.angle_gamma   90.00
#
_symmetry.space_group_name_H-M   'P 1'
#
loop_
_entity.id
_entity.type
_entity.pdbx_description
1 polymer ?
#
loop_
_entity_poly.entity_id
_entity_poly.type
_entity_poly.pdbx_seq_one_letter_code
_entity_poly.pdbx_strand_id
1 'polypeptide(L)'
;MTLRQPAPAIAASASALATPLPRVLRPQRAVPADAVRPTRAEVNLANLRHNLRVIQRTAGGSEVWAVLKADGYGHGAKGVARTLERAGATGICVALLEEGIELRQAGISVPILITGGYYGRAWGEVLRHSLTPVLHDPAQVEELADEVRYSGSEPCSVHVKIDT
;
A
#
# COMPACT_ATOMS: atom_id res chain seq x y z
N MET A 1 -21.27 68.49 -6.97
CA MET A 1 -21.31 67.54 -8.11
C MET A 1 -19.90 66.99 -8.27
N THR A 2 -19.61 65.91 -7.55
CA THR A 2 -18.23 65.36 -7.41
C THR A 2 -18.19 64.05 -8.18
N LEU A 3 -17.49 64.02 -9.29
CA LEU A 3 -17.29 62.83 -10.13
C LEU A 3 -16.32 61.87 -9.43
N ARG A 4 -16.83 60.67 -9.12
CA ARG A 4 -15.99 59.52 -8.68
C ARG A 4 -15.25 58.97 -9.87
N GLN A 5 -13.94 58.90 -9.78
CA GLN A 5 -13.07 58.15 -10.71
C GLN A 5 -13.27 56.64 -10.50
N PRO A 6 -13.28 55.84 -11.56
CA PRO A 6 -13.27 54.38 -11.44
C PRO A 6 -11.90 53.89 -11.03
N ALA A 7 -11.91 52.88 -10.14
CA ALA A 7 -10.68 52.19 -9.68
C ALA A 7 -10.01 51.42 -10.84
N PRO A 8 -8.66 51.30 -10.82
CA PRO A 8 -7.95 50.57 -11.88
C PRO A 8 -8.23 49.06 -11.79
N ALA A 9 -8.52 48.48 -12.96
CA ALA A 9 -8.66 47.05 -13.13
C ALA A 9 -7.33 46.35 -12.85
N ILE A 10 -7.31 45.44 -11.89
CA ILE A 10 -6.19 44.54 -11.62
C ILE A 10 -6.18 43.50 -12.74
N ALA A 11 -5.24 43.65 -13.67
CA ALA A 11 -4.95 42.63 -14.68
C ALA A 11 -4.30 41.44 -13.95
N ALA A 12 -5.08 40.37 -13.77
CA ALA A 12 -4.56 39.09 -13.29
C ALA A 12 -3.65 38.50 -14.38
N SER A 13 -2.36 38.55 -14.16
CA SER A 13 -1.36 37.86 -14.97
C SER A 13 -1.52 36.36 -14.74
N ALA A 14 -2.23 35.68 -15.63
CA ALA A 14 -2.31 34.23 -15.70
C ALA A 14 -1.06 33.67 -16.39
N SER A 15 0.08 33.77 -15.72
CA SER A 15 1.24 32.94 -16.04
C SER A 15 1.32 31.81 -15.02
N ALA A 16 0.37 30.89 -15.10
CA ALA A 16 0.49 29.61 -14.42
C ALA A 16 1.59 28.84 -15.15
N LEU A 17 2.77 28.77 -14.53
CA LEU A 17 3.85 27.86 -14.85
C LEU A 17 3.29 26.44 -14.92
N ALA A 18 2.97 25.98 -16.13
CA ALA A 18 2.68 24.59 -16.40
C ALA A 18 3.96 23.80 -16.10
N THR A 19 4.03 23.22 -14.92
CA THR A 19 5.10 22.29 -14.57
C THR A 19 5.05 21.15 -15.58
N PRO A 20 6.09 20.90 -16.39
CA PRO A 20 6.06 19.81 -17.35
C PRO A 20 5.87 18.51 -16.59
N LEU A 21 4.88 17.72 -17.00
CA LEU A 21 4.65 16.39 -16.45
C LEU A 21 5.95 15.59 -16.55
N PRO A 22 6.34 14.88 -15.48
CA PRO A 22 7.56 14.10 -15.48
C PRO A 22 7.54 13.12 -16.64
N ARG A 23 8.61 13.13 -17.44
CA ARG A 23 8.80 12.23 -18.58
C ARG A 23 8.72 10.80 -18.07
N VAL A 24 7.64 10.11 -18.39
CA VAL A 24 7.45 8.70 -18.05
C VAL A 24 8.55 7.93 -18.78
N LEU A 25 9.57 7.48 -18.06
CA LEU A 25 10.51 6.49 -18.57
C LEU A 25 9.70 5.20 -18.72
N ARG A 26 9.27 4.93 -19.94
CA ARG A 26 8.59 3.68 -20.28
C ARG A 26 9.64 2.58 -20.27
N PRO A 27 9.62 1.61 -19.32
CA PRO A 27 10.38 0.41 -19.53
C PRO A 27 9.76 -0.26 -20.75
N GLN A 28 10.51 -0.36 -21.84
CA GLN A 28 10.13 -1.16 -22.98
C GLN A 28 10.22 -2.63 -22.56
N ARG A 29 9.18 -3.15 -21.89
CA ARG A 29 8.97 -4.58 -21.87
C ARG A 29 8.61 -4.96 -23.30
N ALA A 30 9.47 -5.77 -23.91
CA ALA A 30 9.15 -6.38 -25.20
C ALA A 30 7.76 -7.03 -25.09
N VAL A 31 6.84 -6.64 -25.95
CA VAL A 31 5.55 -7.33 -26.06
C VAL A 31 5.90 -8.76 -26.46
N PRO A 32 5.43 -9.79 -25.74
CA PRO A 32 5.66 -11.17 -26.16
C PRO A 32 5.25 -11.31 -27.61
N ALA A 33 6.07 -12.00 -28.41
CA ALA A 33 5.84 -12.15 -29.85
C ALA A 33 4.52 -12.88 -30.20
N ASP A 34 3.92 -13.55 -29.19
CA ASP A 34 2.66 -14.27 -29.24
C ASP A 34 1.45 -13.47 -28.70
N ALA A 35 1.64 -12.21 -28.35
CA ALA A 35 0.54 -11.38 -27.89
C ALA A 35 -0.44 -11.07 -29.03
N VAL A 36 -1.61 -11.71 -28.99
CA VAL A 36 -2.69 -11.55 -29.98
C VAL A 36 -3.33 -10.17 -29.92
N ARG A 37 -3.23 -9.47 -28.79
CA ARG A 37 -3.82 -8.14 -28.59
C ARG A 37 -2.78 -7.13 -28.09
N PRO A 38 -2.79 -5.89 -28.61
CA PRO A 38 -1.88 -4.84 -28.16
C PRO A 38 -2.28 -4.25 -26.79
N THR A 39 -3.32 -4.79 -26.14
CA THR A 39 -3.83 -4.29 -24.85
C THR A 39 -2.83 -4.59 -23.75
N ARG A 40 -2.47 -3.56 -22.99
CA ARG A 40 -1.57 -3.67 -21.83
C ARG A 40 -2.05 -2.79 -20.70
N ALA A 41 -1.74 -3.17 -19.47
CA ALA A 41 -1.87 -2.32 -18.28
C ALA A 41 -0.53 -1.61 -18.03
N GLU A 42 -0.55 -0.28 -17.89
CA GLU A 42 0.62 0.51 -17.53
C GLU A 42 0.46 1.04 -16.11
N VAL A 43 1.33 0.62 -15.18
CA VAL A 43 1.34 1.08 -13.80
C VAL A 43 2.40 2.16 -13.63
N ASN A 44 1.97 3.38 -13.31
CA ASN A 44 2.87 4.50 -13.08
C ASN A 44 3.25 4.60 -11.59
N LEU A 45 4.41 4.08 -11.24
CA LEU A 45 4.89 4.08 -9.85
C LEU A 45 5.21 5.50 -9.33
N ALA A 46 5.48 6.48 -10.19
CA ALA A 46 5.68 7.87 -9.78
C ALA A 46 4.36 8.50 -9.31
N ASN A 47 3.27 8.22 -10.02
CA ASN A 47 1.93 8.66 -9.60
C ASN A 47 1.52 8.00 -8.28
N LEU A 48 1.85 6.72 -8.08
CA LEU A 48 1.61 6.02 -6.82
C LEU A 48 2.31 6.71 -5.63
N ARG A 49 3.58 7.06 -5.78
CA ARG A 49 4.32 7.83 -4.78
C ARG A 49 3.72 9.21 -4.52
N HIS A 50 3.29 9.88 -5.59
CA HIS A 50 2.64 11.19 -5.47
C HIS A 50 1.33 11.06 -4.67
N ASN A 51 0.50 10.09 -5.02
CA ASN A 51 -0.78 9.85 -4.36
C ASN A 51 -0.60 9.52 -2.86
N LEU A 52 0.37 8.67 -2.51
CA LEU A 52 0.70 8.39 -1.11
C LEU A 52 1.03 9.67 -0.36
N ARG A 53 1.87 10.55 -0.91
CA ARG A 53 2.22 11.83 -0.27
C ARG A 53 1.02 12.76 -0.11
N VAL A 54 0.09 12.76 -1.06
CA VAL A 54 -1.17 13.51 -0.94
C VAL A 54 -1.98 12.98 0.24
N ILE A 55 -2.17 11.66 0.32
CA ILE A 55 -2.91 11.00 1.41
C ILE A 55 -2.25 11.30 2.76
N GLN A 56 -0.93 11.16 2.88
CA GLN A 56 -0.19 11.45 4.11
C GLN A 56 -0.39 12.88 4.60
N ARG A 57 -0.36 13.86 3.68
CA ARG A 57 -0.65 15.27 4.04
C ARG A 57 -2.08 15.47 4.53
N THR A 58 -3.04 14.82 3.89
CA THR A 58 -4.46 14.92 4.25
C THR A 58 -4.77 14.18 5.55
N ALA A 59 -4.04 13.11 5.84
CA ALA A 59 -4.21 12.30 7.05
C ALA A 59 -3.74 13.00 8.34
N GLY A 60 -3.13 14.19 8.24
CA GLY A 60 -2.85 15.03 9.40
C GLY A 60 -1.93 14.39 10.46
N GLY A 61 -0.96 13.59 10.02
CA GLY A 61 -0.02 12.89 10.91
C GLY A 61 -0.44 11.47 11.29
N SER A 62 -1.61 11.00 10.83
CA SER A 62 -1.99 9.59 10.97
C SER A 62 -1.13 8.70 10.09
N GLU A 63 -0.87 7.49 10.56
CA GLU A 63 -0.17 6.47 9.78
C GLU A 63 -0.98 6.05 8.54
N VAL A 64 -0.28 5.80 7.43
CA VAL A 64 -0.90 5.35 6.19
C VAL A 64 -0.44 3.94 5.87
N TRP A 65 -1.40 3.02 5.86
CA TRP A 65 -1.22 1.62 5.51
C TRP A 65 -1.79 1.36 4.13
N ALA A 66 -0.99 0.74 3.26
CA ALA A 66 -1.39 0.48 1.88
C ALA A 66 -2.00 -0.91 1.72
N VAL A 67 -3.21 -1.00 1.16
CA VAL A 67 -3.86 -2.29 0.89
C VAL A 67 -3.41 -2.81 -0.47
N LEU A 68 -2.76 -3.99 -0.48
CA LEU A 68 -2.16 -4.61 -1.67
C LEU A 68 -2.65 -6.05 -1.93
N LYS A 69 -3.81 -6.41 -1.41
CA LYS A 69 -4.44 -7.70 -1.69
C LYS A 69 -4.67 -7.92 -3.19
N ALA A 70 -4.84 -9.17 -3.61
CA ALA A 70 -5.07 -9.58 -5.01
C ALA A 70 -4.00 -9.01 -5.97
N ASP A 71 -2.73 -9.27 -5.66
CA ASP A 71 -1.57 -8.78 -6.40
C ASP A 71 -1.57 -7.25 -6.58
N GLY A 72 -1.91 -6.50 -5.50
CA GLY A 72 -2.05 -5.06 -5.56
C GLY A 72 -3.19 -4.63 -6.48
N TYR A 73 -4.33 -5.33 -6.42
CA TYR A 73 -5.47 -5.15 -7.33
C TYR A 73 -5.06 -5.32 -8.81
N GLY A 74 -4.19 -6.27 -9.08
CA GLY A 74 -3.65 -6.55 -10.42
C GLY A 74 -2.55 -5.58 -10.89
N HIS A 75 -2.03 -4.73 -10.00
CA HIS A 75 -0.97 -3.76 -10.33
C HIS A 75 0.44 -4.32 -10.11
N GLY A 76 0.56 -5.54 -9.60
CA GLY A 76 1.84 -6.17 -9.27
C GLY A 76 2.32 -5.79 -7.87
N ALA A 77 1.86 -6.55 -6.85
CA ALA A 77 2.05 -6.23 -5.43
C ALA A 77 3.51 -5.98 -5.05
N LYS A 78 4.46 -6.78 -5.54
CA LYS A 78 5.89 -6.63 -5.20
C LYS A 78 6.48 -5.28 -5.62
N GLY A 79 6.19 -4.83 -6.84
CA GLY A 79 6.68 -3.55 -7.37
C GLY A 79 6.05 -2.36 -6.69
N VAL A 80 4.74 -2.45 -6.45
CA VAL A 80 3.95 -1.44 -5.74
C VAL A 80 4.39 -1.35 -4.29
N ALA A 81 4.51 -2.47 -3.57
CA ALA A 81 4.94 -2.52 -2.17
C ALA A 81 6.30 -1.83 -1.95
N ARG A 82 7.32 -2.21 -2.72
CA ARG A 82 8.65 -1.58 -2.65
C ARG A 82 8.61 -0.08 -2.89
N THR A 83 7.73 0.34 -3.79
CA THR A 83 7.58 1.76 -4.13
C THR A 83 6.94 2.55 -3.00
N LEU A 84 5.90 2.00 -2.39
CA LEU A 84 5.17 2.64 -1.28
C LEU A 84 5.97 2.61 0.02
N GLU A 85 6.65 1.50 0.34
CA GLU A 85 7.57 1.41 1.47
C GLU A 85 8.66 2.47 1.39
N ARG A 86 9.36 2.59 0.26
CA ARG A 86 10.38 3.62 0.04
C ARG A 86 9.83 5.04 0.05
N ALA A 87 8.55 5.21 -0.20
CA ALA A 87 7.86 6.49 -0.16
C ALA A 87 7.29 6.83 1.23
N GLY A 88 7.46 5.94 2.22
CA GLY A 88 7.11 6.16 3.61
C GLY A 88 5.70 5.65 4.00
N ALA A 89 5.17 4.65 3.31
CA ALA A 89 4.02 3.91 3.83
C ALA A 89 4.42 3.21 5.14
N THR A 90 3.60 3.35 6.18
CA THR A 90 3.92 2.83 7.53
C THR A 90 3.75 1.32 7.60
N GLY A 91 2.84 0.76 6.80
CA GLY A 91 2.60 -0.67 6.72
C GLY A 91 1.83 -1.04 5.45
N ILE A 92 1.67 -2.34 5.27
CA ILE A 92 0.95 -2.93 4.14
C ILE A 92 -0.14 -3.85 4.68
N CYS A 93 -1.30 -3.85 4.04
CA CYS A 93 -2.39 -4.79 4.33
C CYS A 93 -2.57 -5.72 3.14
N VAL A 94 -2.71 -7.00 3.42
CA VAL A 94 -3.05 -8.04 2.47
C VAL A 94 -4.29 -8.82 2.94
N ALA A 95 -4.90 -9.63 2.08
CA ALA A 95 -6.02 -10.46 2.49
C ALA A 95 -5.58 -11.82 3.03
N LEU A 96 -4.60 -12.44 2.40
CA LEU A 96 -4.20 -13.82 2.66
C LEU A 96 -2.77 -13.91 3.21
N LEU A 97 -2.51 -15.00 3.94
CA LEU A 97 -1.19 -15.33 4.48
C LEU A 97 -0.15 -15.42 3.35
N GLU A 98 -0.48 -16.08 2.26
CA GLU A 98 0.40 -16.30 1.11
C GLU A 98 0.84 -14.99 0.46
N GLU A 99 -0.05 -14.00 0.37
CA GLU A 99 0.28 -12.67 -0.14
C GLU A 99 1.30 -11.98 0.77
N GLY A 100 1.14 -12.12 2.09
CA GLY A 100 2.09 -11.60 3.08
C GLY A 100 3.46 -12.25 2.97
N ILE A 101 3.51 -13.58 2.84
CA ILE A 101 4.74 -14.35 2.64
C ILE A 101 5.45 -13.90 1.35
N GLU A 102 4.72 -13.75 0.26
CA GLU A 102 5.26 -13.31 -1.02
C GLU A 102 5.90 -11.92 -0.93
N LEU A 103 5.29 -10.99 -0.21
CA LEU A 103 5.85 -9.66 0.03
C LEU A 103 7.10 -9.72 0.93
N ARG A 104 7.10 -10.54 1.98
CA ARG A 104 8.30 -10.74 2.82
C ARG A 104 9.48 -11.32 2.02
N GLN A 105 9.22 -12.33 1.19
CA GLN A 105 10.23 -12.91 0.29
C GLN A 105 10.71 -11.90 -0.76
N ALA A 106 9.88 -10.93 -1.12
CA ALA A 106 10.28 -9.82 -1.98
C ALA A 106 11.12 -8.74 -1.25
N GLY A 107 11.40 -8.91 0.05
CA GLY A 107 12.25 -8.02 0.85
C GLY A 107 11.51 -6.80 1.43
N ILE A 108 10.19 -6.86 1.56
CA ILE A 108 9.42 -5.81 2.25
C ILE A 108 9.66 -5.94 3.76
N SER A 109 10.02 -4.85 4.41
CA SER A 109 10.40 -4.79 5.84
C SER A 109 9.34 -4.16 6.74
N VAL A 110 8.52 -3.25 6.22
CA VAL A 110 7.43 -2.63 7.00
C VAL A 110 6.44 -3.68 7.51
N PRO A 111 5.67 -3.41 8.58
CA PRO A 111 4.62 -4.29 9.06
C PRO A 111 3.66 -4.73 7.96
N ILE A 112 3.29 -6.01 7.96
CA ILE A 112 2.30 -6.57 7.01
C ILE A 112 1.14 -7.15 7.81
N LEU A 113 -0.05 -6.56 7.62
CA LEU A 113 -1.29 -6.96 8.27
C LEU A 113 -2.11 -7.88 7.36
N ILE A 114 -2.50 -9.05 7.86
CA ILE A 114 -3.39 -9.98 7.16
C ILE A 114 -4.82 -9.69 7.59
N THR A 115 -5.63 -9.10 6.70
CA THR A 115 -6.97 -8.57 7.02
C THR A 115 -8.12 -9.54 6.73
N GLY A 116 -7.91 -10.56 5.91
CA GLY A 116 -8.95 -11.50 5.49
C GLY A 116 -9.29 -12.57 6.51
N GLY A 117 -8.65 -12.55 7.67
CA GLY A 117 -8.72 -13.59 8.66
C GLY A 117 -7.71 -14.70 8.39
N TYR A 118 -7.70 -15.67 9.30
CA TYR A 118 -6.80 -16.81 9.24
C TYR A 118 -7.57 -18.08 8.95
N TYR A 119 -7.16 -18.81 7.95
CA TYR A 119 -7.78 -20.08 7.56
C TYR A 119 -6.71 -21.18 7.61
N GLY A 120 -6.84 -22.12 8.52
CA GLY A 120 -5.95 -23.27 8.62
C GLY A 120 -5.06 -23.31 9.86
N ARG A 121 -3.93 -24.01 9.77
CA ARG A 121 -3.03 -24.28 10.90
C ARG A 121 -1.59 -23.84 10.63
N ALA A 122 -1.37 -22.77 9.92
CA ALA A 122 -0.05 -22.30 9.54
C ALA A 122 0.46 -21.13 10.40
N TRP A 123 0.16 -21.13 11.70
CA TRP A 123 0.62 -20.10 12.63
C TRP A 123 2.15 -19.97 12.64
N GLY A 124 2.87 -21.08 12.47
CA GLY A 124 4.33 -21.05 12.32
C GLY A 124 4.82 -20.21 11.14
N GLU A 125 4.06 -20.13 10.02
CA GLU A 125 4.40 -19.25 8.90
C GLU A 125 4.17 -17.77 9.23
N VAL A 126 3.11 -17.46 9.99
CA VAL A 126 2.85 -16.10 10.49
C VAL A 126 4.04 -15.61 11.32
N LEU A 127 4.52 -16.44 12.26
CA LEU A 127 5.65 -16.11 13.12
C LEU A 127 6.95 -16.02 12.32
N ARG A 128 7.26 -17.03 11.51
CA ARG A 128 8.49 -17.10 10.70
C ARG A 128 8.67 -15.90 9.78
N HIS A 129 7.58 -15.40 9.23
CA HIS A 129 7.58 -14.27 8.30
C HIS A 129 7.27 -12.93 8.99
N SER A 130 7.17 -12.91 10.33
CA SER A 130 6.86 -11.69 11.10
C SER A 130 5.65 -10.94 10.54
N LEU A 131 4.56 -11.67 10.32
CA LEU A 131 3.29 -11.11 9.84
C LEU A 131 2.38 -10.80 11.01
N THR A 132 1.50 -9.81 10.84
CA THR A 132 0.53 -9.40 11.86
C THR A 132 -0.85 -9.91 11.46
N PRO A 133 -1.43 -10.92 12.14
CA PRO A 133 -2.75 -11.43 11.79
C PRO A 133 -3.86 -10.59 12.42
N VAL A 134 -5.02 -10.54 11.75
CA VAL A 134 -6.27 -10.10 12.34
C VAL A 134 -6.99 -11.32 12.91
N LEU A 135 -7.30 -11.29 14.22
CA LEU A 135 -8.00 -12.34 14.93
C LEU A 135 -9.43 -11.90 15.24
N HIS A 136 -10.39 -12.81 15.11
CA HIS A 136 -11.81 -12.55 15.36
C HIS A 136 -12.49 -13.67 16.17
N ASP A 137 -11.73 -14.71 16.54
CA ASP A 137 -12.20 -15.85 17.33
C ASP A 137 -11.22 -16.09 18.49
N PRO A 138 -11.70 -16.25 19.74
CA PRO A 138 -10.86 -16.60 20.87
C PRO A 138 -10.01 -17.86 20.66
N ALA A 139 -10.52 -18.86 19.93
CA ALA A 139 -9.77 -20.07 19.61
C ALA A 139 -8.49 -19.76 18.80
N GLN A 140 -8.54 -18.79 17.89
CA GLN A 140 -7.36 -18.34 17.12
C GLN A 140 -6.29 -17.74 18.03
N VAL A 141 -6.70 -17.06 19.12
CA VAL A 141 -5.76 -16.49 20.10
C VAL A 141 -5.05 -17.62 20.85
N GLU A 142 -5.79 -18.65 21.26
CA GLU A 142 -5.24 -19.81 21.96
C GLU A 142 -4.27 -20.59 21.04
N GLU A 143 -4.68 -20.88 19.81
CA GLU A 143 -3.84 -21.58 18.84
C GLU A 143 -2.53 -20.83 18.55
N LEU A 144 -2.61 -19.51 18.34
CA LEU A 144 -1.42 -18.69 18.09
C LEU A 144 -0.51 -18.65 19.34
N ALA A 145 -1.10 -18.55 20.55
CA ALA A 145 -0.34 -18.56 21.79
C ALA A 145 0.35 -19.92 22.01
N ASP A 146 -0.30 -21.03 21.64
CA ASP A 146 0.31 -22.37 21.68
C ASP A 146 1.47 -22.48 20.72
N GLU A 147 1.33 -21.96 19.50
CA GLU A 147 2.41 -21.95 18.50
C GLU A 147 3.62 -21.11 18.96
N VAL A 148 3.39 -19.94 19.56
CA VAL A 148 4.45 -19.09 20.13
C VAL A 148 5.20 -19.86 21.22
N ARG A 149 4.49 -20.54 22.13
CA ARG A 149 5.09 -21.35 23.20
C ARG A 149 5.89 -22.54 22.64
N TYR A 150 5.31 -23.23 21.67
CA TYR A 150 5.93 -24.40 21.04
C TYR A 150 7.20 -24.06 20.27
N SER A 151 7.15 -22.98 19.48
CA SER A 151 8.29 -22.55 18.65
C SER A 151 9.38 -21.79 19.44
N GLY A 152 9.07 -21.34 20.65
CA GLY A 152 9.95 -20.44 21.42
C GLY A 152 10.13 -19.08 20.78
N SER A 153 9.20 -18.68 19.92
CA SER A 153 9.24 -17.37 19.24
C SER A 153 8.91 -16.24 20.19
N GLU A 154 9.39 -15.03 19.85
CA GLU A 154 8.97 -13.82 20.54
C GLU A 154 7.46 -13.59 20.34
N PRO A 155 6.79 -12.92 21.30
CA PRO A 155 5.39 -12.55 21.15
C PRO A 155 5.15 -11.74 19.87
N CYS A 156 4.11 -12.09 19.10
CA CYS A 156 3.74 -11.34 17.90
C CYS A 156 2.59 -10.36 18.17
N SER A 157 2.60 -9.26 17.44
CA SER A 157 1.49 -8.30 17.46
C SER A 157 0.31 -8.86 16.68
N VAL A 158 -0.90 -8.63 17.18
CA VAL A 158 -2.14 -9.00 16.53
C VAL A 158 -3.12 -7.82 16.50
N HIS A 159 -4.02 -7.81 15.52
CA HIS A 159 -5.19 -6.94 15.56
C HIS A 159 -6.41 -7.77 15.92
N VAL A 160 -7.25 -7.26 16.81
CA VAL A 160 -8.54 -7.90 17.17
C VAL A 160 -9.63 -7.23 16.34
N LYS A 161 -10.38 -8.03 15.61
CA LYS A 161 -11.55 -7.59 14.87
C LYS A 161 -12.79 -7.83 15.68
N ILE A 162 -13.56 -6.76 15.95
CA ILE A 162 -14.86 -6.78 16.58
C ILE A 162 -15.85 -6.29 15.53
N ASP A 163 -16.70 -7.21 15.04
CA ASP A 163 -17.76 -6.87 14.10
C ASP A 163 -19.00 -6.47 14.89
N THR A 164 -19.31 -5.18 14.90
CA THR A 164 -20.50 -4.59 15.57
C THR A 164 -21.59 -4.23 14.57
#